data_959c1dd038b2a2d5270488855457e286
#
_entry.id   959c1dd038b2a2d5270488855457e286
#
_cell.length_a   1.000
_cell.length_b   1.000
_cell.length_c   1.000
_cell.angle_alpha   90.00
_cell.angle_beta   90.00
_cell.angle_gamma   90.00
#
_symmetry.space_group_name_H-M   'P 1'
#
loop_
_entity.id
_entity.type
_entity.pdbx_description
1 polymer ?
#
loop_
_entity_poly.entity_id
_entity_poly.type
_entity_poly.pdbx_seq_one_letter_code
_entity_poly.pdbx_strand_id
1 'polypeptide(L)'
;MKKIAVSAIALTIAAVGFASVAQAQQLAQPAGKLFFEGDIVRHALPNQAGPFCVLVNQYKRGEAVAFRIRTLLPNGQIADDKAIKSLVVELGNGQRLPAGYKPHGAPPTDFFWSFFWTIPADHPTGSIGYKVIATMNDGSTVEWKPFNRATTALMVVAGEPEMKK
;
A
#
# COMPACT_ATOMS: atom_id res chain seq x y z
N MET A 1 75.13 3.19 56.80
CA MET A 1 74.35 3.92 55.75
C MET A 1 73.42 2.90 55.11
N LYS A 2 72.11 2.95 55.47
CA LYS A 2 71.10 2.03 54.93
C LYS A 2 70.37 2.74 53.76
N LYS A 3 70.45 2.15 52.60
CA LYS A 3 69.73 2.60 51.42
C LYS A 3 68.31 2.03 51.46
N ILE A 4 67.29 2.92 51.43
CA ILE A 4 65.87 2.57 51.37
C ILE A 4 65.54 2.52 49.89
N ALA A 5 65.13 1.38 49.42
CA ALA A 5 64.55 1.22 48.04
C ALA A 5 63.06 1.52 48.07
N VAL A 6 62.67 2.52 47.34
CA VAL A 6 61.23 2.87 47.10
C VAL A 6 60.72 2.10 45.89
N SER A 7 59.87 1.10 46.16
CA SER A 7 59.14 0.40 45.07
C SER A 7 57.98 1.22 44.62
N ALA A 8 57.99 1.62 43.35
CA ALA A 8 56.86 2.25 42.69
C ALA A 8 55.89 1.15 42.21
N ILE A 9 54.69 1.15 42.78
CA ILE A 9 53.58 0.30 42.35
C ILE A 9 52.87 1.04 41.22
N ALA A 10 52.99 0.56 40.01
CA ALA A 10 52.24 1.04 38.88
C ALA A 10 50.82 0.45 38.89
N LEU A 11 49.83 1.29 39.17
CA LEU A 11 48.42 0.95 39.18
C LEU A 11 47.91 1.01 37.71
N THR A 12 47.75 -0.13 37.06
CA THR A 12 47.18 -0.22 35.72
C THR A 12 45.66 -0.26 35.85
N ILE A 13 44.99 0.87 35.54
CA ILE A 13 43.54 0.94 35.44
C ILE A 13 43.13 0.40 34.07
N ALA A 14 42.63 -0.83 34.03
CA ALA A 14 41.99 -1.39 32.85
C ALA A 14 40.61 -0.72 32.67
N ALA A 15 40.52 0.16 31.72
CA ALA A 15 39.22 0.73 31.29
C ALA A 15 38.45 -0.34 30.53
N VAL A 16 37.53 -1.03 31.23
CA VAL A 16 36.55 -1.92 30.58
C VAL A 16 35.51 -1.04 29.94
N GLY A 17 35.67 -0.79 28.63
CA GLY A 17 34.70 -0.13 27.81
C GLY A 17 33.44 -1.00 27.69
N PHE A 18 32.36 -0.69 28.37
CA PHE A 18 31.04 -1.23 28.09
C PHE A 18 30.55 -0.64 26.78
N ALA A 19 30.83 -1.32 25.67
CA ALA A 19 30.13 -1.12 24.45
C ALA A 19 28.69 -1.63 24.67
N SER A 20 27.79 -0.74 25.08
CA SER A 20 26.35 -0.99 25.05
C SER A 20 25.93 -1.13 23.60
N VAL A 21 25.94 -2.34 23.07
CA VAL A 21 25.25 -2.66 21.83
C VAL A 21 23.78 -2.57 22.17
N ALA A 22 23.18 -1.40 21.90
CA ALA A 22 21.74 -1.28 21.84
C ALA A 22 21.30 -2.16 20.65
N GLN A 23 21.10 -3.44 20.88
CA GLN A 23 20.31 -4.29 20.01
C GLN A 23 18.90 -3.75 20.09
N ALA A 24 18.55 -2.90 19.12
CA ALA A 24 17.14 -2.65 18.84
C ALA A 24 16.55 -4.06 18.61
N GLN A 25 15.81 -4.55 19.60
CA GLN A 25 14.98 -5.73 19.42
C GLN A 25 14.03 -5.39 18.29
N GLN A 26 14.36 -5.82 17.10
CA GLN A 26 13.46 -5.84 15.98
C GLN A 26 12.35 -6.81 16.40
N LEU A 27 11.28 -6.25 16.97
CA LEU A 27 10.09 -7.00 17.32
C LEU A 27 9.74 -7.80 16.08
N ALA A 28 9.82 -9.12 16.18
CA ALA A 28 9.43 -10.01 15.11
C ALA A 28 7.98 -9.64 14.73
N GLN A 29 7.84 -9.02 13.57
CA GLN A 29 6.53 -8.61 13.10
C GLN A 29 5.71 -9.89 12.88
N PRO A 30 4.46 -9.95 13.36
CA PRO A 30 3.61 -11.09 13.05
C PRO A 30 3.54 -11.23 11.53
N ALA A 31 4.06 -12.34 11.02
CA ALA A 31 4.01 -12.64 9.60
C ALA A 31 2.57 -12.46 9.08
N GLY A 32 2.41 -11.69 8.03
CA GLY A 32 1.16 -11.65 7.28
C GLY A 32 0.12 -10.62 7.71
N LYS A 33 0.40 -9.65 8.58
CA LYS A 33 -0.54 -8.55 8.86
C LYS A 33 -0.16 -7.29 8.10
N LEU A 34 -1.05 -6.86 7.23
CA LEU A 34 -1.01 -5.56 6.57
C LEU A 34 -2.23 -4.75 6.97
N PHE A 35 -2.06 -3.45 7.10
CA PHE A 35 -3.17 -2.52 7.11
C PHE A 35 -3.35 -1.96 5.71
N PHE A 36 -4.59 -1.79 5.31
CA PHE A 36 -4.94 -1.27 3.98
C PHE A 36 -5.73 0.01 4.13
N GLU A 37 -5.36 0.98 3.33
CA GLU A 37 -6.15 2.16 3.03
C GLU A 37 -6.41 2.14 1.53
N GLY A 38 -7.64 2.41 1.12
CA GLY A 38 -7.94 2.38 -0.29
C GLY A 38 -9.21 3.10 -0.65
N ASP A 39 -9.22 3.65 -1.83
CA ASP A 39 -10.37 4.29 -2.44
C ASP A 39 -10.48 3.97 -3.93
N ILE A 40 -11.58 4.40 -4.50
CA ILE A 40 -11.84 4.37 -5.93
C ILE A 40 -12.13 5.79 -6.42
N VAL A 41 -11.53 6.13 -7.56
CA VAL A 41 -11.74 7.44 -8.19
C VAL A 41 -12.04 7.28 -9.67
N ARG A 42 -12.71 8.27 -10.26
CA ARG A 42 -12.87 8.32 -11.71
C ARG A 42 -11.51 8.58 -12.36
N HIS A 43 -11.10 7.68 -13.28
CA HIS A 43 -9.88 7.81 -14.05
C HIS A 43 -10.14 8.52 -15.36
N ALA A 44 -9.19 9.37 -15.79
CA ALA A 44 -9.27 10.05 -17.06
C ALA A 44 -9.04 9.07 -18.23
N LEU A 45 -9.99 9.01 -19.15
CA LEU A 45 -9.80 8.35 -20.44
C LEU A 45 -9.77 9.40 -21.56
N PRO A 46 -9.09 9.12 -22.68
CA PRO A 46 -9.11 10.01 -23.84
C PRO A 46 -10.54 10.35 -24.25
N ASN A 47 -10.76 11.62 -24.58
CA ASN A 47 -12.05 12.15 -25.05
C ASN A 47 -13.24 12.11 -24.08
N GLN A 48 -13.06 11.68 -22.84
CA GLN A 48 -14.11 11.79 -21.83
C GLN A 48 -14.06 13.15 -21.10
N ALA A 49 -15.23 13.67 -20.76
CA ALA A 49 -15.35 14.86 -19.92
C ALA A 49 -15.16 14.49 -18.45
N GLY A 50 -14.50 15.37 -17.70
CA GLY A 50 -14.24 15.17 -16.26
C GLY A 50 -15.03 16.12 -15.40
N PRO A 51 -15.04 15.90 -14.06
CA PRO A 51 -13.82 15.84 -13.24
C PRO A 51 -13.24 14.44 -13.09
N PHE A 52 -11.92 14.38 -13.04
CA PHE A 52 -11.16 13.14 -12.84
C PHE A 52 -10.40 13.18 -11.51
N CYS A 53 -9.94 12.04 -11.04
CA CYS A 53 -9.31 11.84 -9.73
C CYS A 53 -10.19 12.28 -8.55
N VAL A 54 -11.51 12.26 -8.74
CA VAL A 54 -12.50 12.55 -7.71
C VAL A 54 -13.09 11.24 -7.17
N LEU A 55 -13.37 11.23 -5.88
CA LEU A 55 -14.07 10.12 -5.23
C LEU A 55 -15.51 10.06 -5.73
N VAL A 56 -15.84 8.98 -6.39
CA VAL A 56 -17.21 8.66 -6.81
C VAL A 56 -17.46 7.18 -6.57
N ASN A 57 -18.71 6.83 -6.37
CA ASN A 57 -19.13 5.44 -6.21
C ASN A 57 -20.06 4.98 -7.34
N GLN A 58 -20.44 5.85 -8.25
CA GLN A 58 -21.28 5.54 -9.39
C GLN A 58 -20.53 5.80 -10.68
N TYR A 59 -20.54 4.82 -11.55
CA TYR A 59 -19.83 4.83 -12.82
C TYR A 59 -20.75 4.34 -13.93
N LYS A 60 -20.62 4.93 -15.09
CA LYS A 60 -21.30 4.49 -16.30
C LYS A 60 -20.41 3.46 -17.03
N ARG A 61 -21.02 2.66 -17.87
CA ARG A 61 -20.27 1.79 -18.79
C ARG A 61 -19.33 2.62 -19.66
N GLY A 62 -18.15 2.11 -19.95
CA GLY A 62 -17.12 2.84 -20.68
C GLY A 62 -16.30 3.82 -19.84
N GLU A 63 -16.72 4.18 -18.62
CA GLU A 63 -15.87 4.94 -17.70
C GLU A 63 -14.80 4.04 -17.08
N ALA A 64 -13.72 4.65 -16.59
CA ALA A 64 -12.67 3.93 -15.90
C ALA A 64 -12.67 4.24 -14.40
N VAL A 65 -12.56 3.18 -13.62
CA VAL A 65 -12.37 3.19 -12.17
C VAL A 65 -10.89 3.03 -11.90
N ALA A 66 -10.26 3.97 -11.21
CA ALA A 66 -8.92 3.76 -10.66
C ALA A 66 -9.03 3.32 -9.20
N PHE A 67 -8.39 2.21 -8.89
CA PHE A 67 -8.18 1.71 -7.53
C PHE A 67 -6.86 2.28 -7.03
N ARG A 68 -6.89 2.94 -5.87
CA ARG A 68 -5.69 3.47 -5.19
C ARG A 68 -5.61 2.81 -3.83
N ILE A 69 -4.51 2.13 -3.57
CA ILE A 69 -4.34 1.30 -2.38
C ILE A 69 -2.99 1.59 -1.76
N ARG A 70 -3.02 2.02 -0.50
CA ARG A 70 -1.85 2.13 0.35
C ARG A 70 -1.84 0.95 1.30
N THR A 71 -0.67 0.36 1.47
CA THR A 71 -0.46 -0.76 2.39
C THR A 71 0.58 -0.37 3.43
N LEU A 72 0.31 -0.68 4.69
CA LEU A 72 1.19 -0.40 5.80
C LEU A 72 1.54 -1.70 6.53
N LEU A 73 2.79 -1.80 6.93
CA LEU A 73 3.26 -2.82 7.85
C LEU A 73 2.73 -2.53 9.27
N PRO A 74 2.74 -3.50 10.20
CA PRO A 74 2.29 -3.30 11.59
C PRO A 74 3.03 -2.20 12.36
N ASN A 75 4.24 -1.84 11.93
CA ASN A 75 5.01 -0.73 12.49
C ASN A 75 4.66 0.65 11.88
N GLY A 76 3.66 0.72 11.00
CA GLY A 76 3.23 1.93 10.32
C GLY A 76 4.07 2.33 9.10
N GLN A 77 5.10 1.58 8.76
CA GLN A 77 5.87 1.82 7.53
C GLN A 77 5.09 1.40 6.29
N ILE A 78 5.30 2.12 5.19
CA ILE A 78 4.69 1.77 3.91
C ILE A 78 5.24 0.41 3.45
N ALA A 79 4.33 -0.50 3.10
CA ALA A 79 4.66 -1.75 2.44
C ALA A 79 4.65 -1.52 0.92
N ASP A 80 5.83 -1.24 0.38
CA ASP A 80 6.07 -0.97 -1.04
C ASP A 80 6.30 -2.26 -1.86
N ASP A 81 6.78 -2.12 -3.08
CA ASP A 81 7.11 -3.23 -3.99
C ASP A 81 8.35 -4.07 -3.57
N LYS A 82 9.05 -3.65 -2.51
CA LYS A 82 10.12 -4.46 -1.89
C LYS A 82 9.57 -5.37 -0.80
N ALA A 83 8.49 -4.95 -0.13
CA ALA A 83 7.83 -5.72 0.91
C ALA A 83 6.75 -6.66 0.33
N ILE A 84 6.04 -6.24 -0.70
CA ILE A 84 4.94 -6.96 -1.35
C ILE A 84 5.37 -7.40 -2.75
N LYS A 85 5.35 -8.71 -2.98
CA LYS A 85 5.67 -9.32 -4.27
C LYS A 85 4.64 -8.98 -5.35
N SER A 86 3.34 -8.96 -4.98
CA SER A 86 2.25 -8.60 -5.89
C SER A 86 1.02 -8.16 -5.14
N LEU A 87 0.28 -7.22 -5.72
CA LEU A 87 -1.01 -6.79 -5.24
C LEU A 87 -2.02 -6.89 -6.37
N VAL A 88 -3.17 -7.52 -6.09
CA VAL A 88 -4.22 -7.78 -7.06
C VAL A 88 -5.55 -7.29 -6.50
N VAL A 89 -6.32 -6.57 -7.30
CA VAL A 89 -7.74 -6.31 -7.05
C VAL A 89 -8.55 -7.40 -7.75
N GLU A 90 -9.34 -8.15 -7.00
CA GLU A 90 -10.24 -9.16 -7.54
C GLU A 90 -11.67 -8.65 -7.44
N LEU A 91 -12.32 -8.48 -8.58
CA LEU A 91 -13.71 -8.06 -8.68
C LEU A 91 -14.67 -9.19 -8.30
N GLY A 92 -15.90 -8.85 -7.93
CA GLY A 92 -16.93 -9.81 -7.55
C GLY A 92 -17.31 -10.84 -8.63
N ASN A 93 -16.99 -10.56 -9.89
CA ASN A 93 -17.14 -11.50 -11.01
C ASN A 93 -15.91 -12.43 -11.21
N GLY A 94 -14.92 -12.36 -10.32
CA GLY A 94 -13.69 -13.15 -10.37
C GLY A 94 -12.58 -12.56 -11.25
N GLN A 95 -12.80 -11.44 -11.92
CA GLN A 95 -11.76 -10.78 -12.70
C GLN A 95 -10.65 -10.27 -11.80
N ARG A 96 -9.40 -10.56 -12.15
CA ARG A 96 -8.20 -10.19 -11.38
C ARG A 96 -7.42 -9.11 -12.11
N LEU A 97 -7.17 -8.01 -11.41
CA LEU A 97 -6.57 -6.79 -11.92
C LEU A 97 -5.26 -6.54 -11.16
N PRO A 98 -4.09 -6.77 -11.79
CA PRO A 98 -2.81 -6.55 -11.11
C PRO A 98 -2.55 -5.06 -10.93
N ALA A 99 -2.25 -4.64 -9.71
CA ALA A 99 -1.85 -3.29 -9.40
C ALA A 99 -0.33 -3.14 -9.41
N GLY A 100 0.15 -1.99 -9.86
CA GLY A 100 1.57 -1.61 -9.78
C GLY A 100 1.78 -0.57 -8.68
N TYR A 101 2.91 -0.63 -8.00
CA TYR A 101 3.36 0.41 -7.10
C TYR A 101 3.93 1.57 -7.91
N LYS A 102 3.30 2.74 -7.87
CA LYS A 102 3.60 3.82 -8.81
C LYS A 102 3.61 5.19 -8.12
N PRO A 103 4.45 6.12 -8.62
CA PRO A 103 4.40 7.51 -8.19
C PRO A 103 3.11 8.19 -8.62
N HIS A 104 2.66 9.13 -7.82
CA HIS A 104 1.52 9.99 -8.08
C HIS A 104 1.88 11.45 -7.85
N GLY A 105 1.36 12.33 -8.70
CA GLY A 105 1.67 13.76 -8.70
C GLY A 105 2.77 14.13 -9.69
N ALA A 106 2.89 15.45 -9.95
CA ALA A 106 3.94 16.03 -10.79
C ALA A 106 4.44 17.32 -10.12
N PRO A 107 5.63 17.31 -9.45
CA PRO A 107 6.52 16.16 -9.25
C PRO A 107 5.87 15.07 -8.37
N PRO A 108 6.39 13.83 -8.37
CA PRO A 108 5.86 12.76 -7.55
C PRO A 108 5.92 13.10 -6.05
N THR A 109 4.76 13.13 -5.40
CA THR A 109 4.63 13.47 -3.98
C THR A 109 4.15 12.31 -3.13
N ASP A 110 3.62 11.27 -3.76
CA ASP A 110 3.11 10.09 -3.09
C ASP A 110 3.33 8.83 -3.95
N PHE A 111 3.31 7.65 -3.30
CA PHE A 111 3.43 6.36 -3.96
C PHE A 111 2.38 5.42 -3.39
N PHE A 112 1.68 4.70 -4.26
CA PHE A 112 0.70 3.71 -3.86
C PHE A 112 0.51 2.65 -4.94
N TRP A 113 -0.11 1.56 -4.58
CA TRP A 113 -0.54 0.52 -5.51
C TRP A 113 -1.75 1.03 -6.27
N SER A 114 -1.69 0.99 -7.59
CA SER A 114 -2.79 1.47 -8.41
C SER A 114 -2.97 0.64 -9.68
N PHE A 115 -4.22 0.58 -10.09
CA PHE A 115 -4.66 0.04 -11.36
C PHE A 115 -5.94 0.76 -11.76
N PHE A 116 -6.20 0.88 -13.05
CA PHE A 116 -7.51 1.30 -13.53
C PHE A 116 -8.18 0.24 -14.38
N TRP A 117 -9.48 0.15 -14.26
CA TRP A 117 -10.33 -0.79 -14.98
C TRP A 117 -11.39 0.00 -15.75
N THR A 118 -11.42 -0.16 -17.08
CA THR A 118 -12.48 0.39 -17.89
C THR A 118 -13.67 -0.57 -17.86
N ILE A 119 -14.83 -0.04 -17.48
CA ILE A 119 -16.05 -0.84 -17.36
C ILE A 119 -16.51 -1.24 -18.76
N PRO A 120 -16.67 -2.53 -19.06
CA PRO A 120 -17.13 -2.99 -20.37
C PRO A 120 -18.51 -2.43 -20.74
N ALA A 121 -18.75 -2.22 -22.03
CA ALA A 121 -20.03 -1.67 -22.53
C ALA A 121 -21.22 -2.57 -22.22
N ASP A 122 -20.99 -3.86 -22.09
CA ASP A 122 -21.99 -4.90 -21.78
C ASP A 122 -22.06 -5.27 -20.30
N HIS A 123 -21.26 -4.60 -19.44
CA HIS A 123 -21.23 -4.92 -18.01
C HIS A 123 -22.61 -4.71 -17.37
N PRO A 124 -23.10 -5.65 -16.54
CA PRO A 124 -24.35 -5.48 -15.82
C PRO A 124 -24.35 -4.23 -14.93
N THR A 125 -25.49 -3.58 -14.79
CA THR A 125 -25.67 -2.53 -13.77
C THR A 125 -25.80 -3.13 -12.38
N GLY A 126 -25.45 -2.37 -11.37
CA GLY A 126 -25.53 -2.80 -9.97
C GLY A 126 -24.22 -2.64 -9.23
N SER A 127 -24.21 -3.13 -8.00
CA SER A 127 -23.02 -3.08 -7.15
C SER A 127 -22.03 -4.17 -7.54
N ILE A 128 -20.76 -3.78 -7.65
CA ILE A 128 -19.63 -4.70 -7.83
C ILE A 128 -18.84 -4.71 -6.52
N GLY A 129 -18.81 -5.87 -5.85
CA GLY A 129 -17.88 -6.09 -4.76
C GLY A 129 -16.47 -6.28 -5.29
N TYR A 130 -15.47 -5.93 -4.49
CA TYR A 130 -14.08 -6.27 -4.78
C TYR A 130 -13.33 -6.58 -3.50
N LYS A 131 -12.21 -7.25 -3.63
CA LYS A 131 -11.22 -7.45 -2.59
C LYS A 131 -9.82 -7.18 -3.12
N VAL A 132 -8.92 -6.87 -2.22
CA VAL A 132 -7.50 -6.71 -2.50
C VAL A 132 -6.76 -7.90 -1.91
N ILE A 133 -5.86 -8.48 -2.70
CA ILE A 133 -5.02 -9.60 -2.30
C ILE A 133 -3.57 -9.16 -2.45
N ALA A 134 -2.86 -9.05 -1.33
CA ALA A 134 -1.43 -8.83 -1.32
C ALA A 134 -0.71 -10.16 -1.11
N THR A 135 0.29 -10.45 -1.94
CA THR A 135 1.20 -11.58 -1.76
C THR A 135 2.54 -11.03 -1.29
N MET A 136 2.99 -11.48 -0.13
CA MET A 136 4.26 -11.10 0.45
C MET A 136 5.42 -11.84 -0.22
N ASN A 137 6.65 -11.41 0.04
CA ASN A 137 7.84 -12.06 -0.52
C ASN A 137 8.06 -13.49 -0.01
N ASP A 138 7.54 -13.83 1.17
CA ASP A 138 7.55 -15.19 1.74
C ASP A 138 6.47 -16.11 1.15
N GLY A 139 5.63 -15.58 0.24
CA GLY A 139 4.53 -16.31 -0.39
C GLY A 139 3.23 -16.27 0.41
N SER A 140 3.22 -15.73 1.62
CA SER A 140 1.98 -15.55 2.38
C SER A 140 1.07 -14.53 1.70
N THR A 141 -0.25 -14.64 1.92
CA THR A 141 -1.24 -13.74 1.35
C THR A 141 -2.06 -13.06 2.43
N VAL A 142 -2.39 -11.79 2.20
CA VAL A 142 -3.29 -11.02 3.04
C VAL A 142 -4.41 -10.47 2.17
N GLU A 143 -5.65 -10.72 2.59
CA GLU A 143 -6.83 -10.18 1.91
C GLU A 143 -7.43 -9.02 2.67
N TRP A 144 -7.88 -8.01 1.94
CA TRP A 144 -8.66 -6.90 2.46
C TRP A 144 -9.93 -6.72 1.64
N LYS A 145 -11.05 -6.59 2.34
CA LYS A 145 -12.36 -6.29 1.74
C LYS A 145 -12.81 -4.94 2.27
N PRO A 146 -12.91 -3.91 1.41
CA PRO A 146 -13.46 -2.62 1.83
C PRO A 146 -14.94 -2.75 2.21
N PHE A 147 -15.44 -1.77 2.96
CA PHE A 147 -16.87 -1.75 3.30
C PHE A 147 -17.73 -1.65 2.04
N ASN A 148 -18.60 -2.63 1.84
CA ASN A 148 -19.56 -2.62 0.75
C ASN A 148 -20.88 -2.00 1.25
N ARG A 149 -20.89 -0.69 1.44
CA ARG A 149 -22.07 0.13 1.79
C ARG A 149 -22.50 0.94 0.58
N ALA A 150 -23.78 1.32 0.49
CA ALA A 150 -24.32 2.08 -0.63
C ALA A 150 -23.52 3.36 -0.96
N THR A 151 -22.91 4.00 0.04
CA THR A 151 -22.09 5.20 -0.12
C THR A 151 -20.66 4.92 -0.56
N THR A 152 -20.16 3.69 -0.43
CA THR A 152 -18.77 3.28 -0.71
C THR A 152 -18.69 2.14 -1.71
N ALA A 153 -19.80 1.52 -2.07
CA ALA A 153 -19.85 0.44 -3.05
C ALA A 153 -19.55 0.97 -4.46
N LEU A 154 -18.79 0.22 -5.23
CA LEU A 154 -18.65 0.47 -6.67
C LEU A 154 -19.98 0.10 -7.35
N MET A 155 -20.67 1.10 -7.91
CA MET A 155 -21.94 0.94 -8.59
C MET A 155 -21.81 1.22 -10.08
N VAL A 156 -22.27 0.31 -10.91
CA VAL A 156 -22.44 0.56 -12.35
C VAL A 156 -23.87 1.00 -12.59
N VAL A 157 -24.02 2.18 -13.17
CA VAL A 157 -25.31 2.77 -13.51
C VAL A 157 -25.54 2.80 -15.03
N ALA A 158 -26.80 2.94 -15.44
CA ALA A 158 -27.14 3.09 -16.84
C ALA A 158 -26.62 4.43 -17.41
N GLY A 159 -26.41 4.47 -18.71
CA GLY A 159 -25.96 5.65 -19.47
C GLY A 159 -24.57 5.49 -20.05
N GLU A 160 -24.23 6.45 -20.89
CA GLU A 160 -22.93 6.55 -21.55
C GLU A 160 -22.06 7.63 -20.88
N PRO A 161 -20.72 7.52 -20.96
CA PRO A 161 -19.82 8.57 -20.48
C PRO A 161 -20.08 9.91 -21.20
N GLU A 162 -19.85 11.01 -20.48
CA GLU A 162 -19.84 12.32 -21.12
C GLU A 162 -18.56 12.48 -21.94
N MET A 163 -18.73 12.86 -23.21
CA MET A 163 -17.63 13.07 -24.14
C MET A 163 -17.30 14.56 -24.22
N LYS A 164 -16.00 14.87 -24.41
CA LYS A 164 -15.57 16.23 -24.74
C LYS A 164 -16.16 16.64 -26.08
N LYS A 165 -16.71 17.84 -26.11
CA LYS A 165 -17.15 18.51 -27.33
C LYS A 165 -15.96 19.06 -28.09
#